data_b84ca99335fe5b5b9d6199e11a0dd1d2
#
_entry.id   b84ca99335fe5b5b9d6199e11a0dd1d2
#
_cell.length_a   1.000
_cell.length_b   1.000
_cell.length_c   1.000
_cell.angle_alpha   90.00
_cell.angle_beta   90.00
_cell.angle_gamma   90.00
#
_symmetry.space_group_name_H-M   'P 1'
#
loop_
_entity.id
_entity.type
_entity.pdbx_description
1 polymer ?
#
loop_
_entity_poly.entity_id
_entity_poly.type
_entity_poly.pdbx_seq_one_letter_code
_entity_poly.pdbx_strand_id
1 'polypeptide(L)'
;MKRWYYISLFLFFAAVRLEAQDTIRITLTEAVELGISRSVDVMVAKNEYISAYWDYRTYKTELLPEVTFKGTAPYYSNSSSMYQKEDGSYDYVNNNYYKIDAGLSITQNIPWTGGTLSVESNLDRLRQGGEDPFTRYRSLPVSITLEQPIFGFNRIKWLQKIEPVKYKEARQK
;
A
#
# COMPACT_ATOMS: atom_id res chain seq x y z
N MET A 1 -25.16 -35.84 69.74
CA MET A 1 -25.66 -34.57 69.22
C MET A 1 -24.77 -33.92 68.15
N LYS A 2 -23.48 -34.17 68.07
CA LYS A 2 -22.57 -33.53 67.09
C LYS A 2 -22.67 -34.03 65.62
N ARG A 3 -23.19 -35.23 65.39
CA ARG A 3 -23.29 -35.81 63.99
C ARG A 3 -24.36 -35.21 63.15
N TRP A 4 -25.38 -34.62 63.74
CA TRP A 4 -26.51 -34.00 63.03
C TRP A 4 -26.15 -32.63 62.45
N TYR A 5 -25.21 -31.90 63.02
CA TYR A 5 -24.73 -30.62 62.50
C TYR A 5 -23.97 -30.79 61.19
N TYR A 6 -23.20 -31.86 61.01
CA TYR A 6 -22.51 -32.13 59.74
C TYR A 6 -23.45 -32.50 58.61
N ILE A 7 -24.55 -33.17 58.90
CA ILE A 7 -25.56 -33.51 57.90
C ILE A 7 -26.33 -32.27 57.45
N SER A 8 -26.69 -31.38 58.37
CA SER A 8 -27.35 -30.12 58.05
C SER A 8 -26.42 -29.15 57.31
N LEU A 9 -25.15 -29.10 57.65
CA LEU A 9 -24.16 -28.32 56.94
C LEU A 9 -23.92 -28.83 55.53
N PHE A 10 -23.91 -30.16 55.32
CA PHE A 10 -23.78 -30.77 53.99
C PHE A 10 -24.98 -30.54 53.10
N LEU A 11 -26.19 -30.60 53.66
CA LEU A 11 -27.44 -30.28 52.98
C LEU A 11 -27.53 -28.79 52.61
N PHE A 12 -27.03 -27.89 53.44
CA PHE A 12 -26.97 -26.46 53.14
C PHE A 12 -25.98 -26.15 51.99
N PHE A 13 -24.84 -26.83 51.92
CA PHE A 13 -23.85 -26.67 50.84
C PHE A 13 -24.32 -27.31 49.53
N ALA A 14 -25.15 -28.34 49.56
CA ALA A 14 -25.73 -28.95 48.32
C ALA A 14 -26.82 -28.11 47.69
N ALA A 15 -27.50 -27.24 48.46
CA ALA A 15 -28.57 -26.37 47.96
C ALA A 15 -28.11 -25.12 47.16
N VAL A 16 -26.81 -24.78 47.20
CA VAL A 16 -26.30 -23.53 46.66
C VAL A 16 -25.87 -23.63 45.14
N ARG A 17 -26.01 -24.79 44.48
CA ARG A 17 -25.53 -25.01 43.13
C ARG A 17 -26.59 -25.41 42.11
N LEU A 18 -27.82 -24.92 42.28
CA LEU A 18 -28.85 -24.98 41.22
C LEU A 18 -28.92 -23.61 40.53
N GLU A 19 -27.87 -23.23 39.84
CA GLU A 19 -27.99 -22.22 38.79
C GLU A 19 -28.76 -22.89 37.64
N ALA A 20 -30.02 -22.54 37.51
CA ALA A 20 -30.84 -22.92 36.35
C ALA A 20 -30.14 -22.34 35.11
N GLN A 21 -29.69 -23.21 34.19
CA GLN A 21 -29.22 -22.77 32.89
C GLN A 21 -30.33 -21.97 32.23
N ASP A 22 -30.05 -20.69 32.00
CA ASP A 22 -30.92 -19.81 31.24
C ASP A 22 -31.12 -20.41 29.85
N THR A 23 -32.29 -21.00 29.61
CA THR A 23 -32.59 -21.59 28.32
C THR A 23 -32.95 -20.46 27.36
N ILE A 24 -31.98 -20.07 26.53
CA ILE A 24 -32.21 -19.09 25.47
C ILE A 24 -33.12 -19.73 24.42
N ARG A 25 -34.37 -19.29 24.37
CA ARG A 25 -35.33 -19.67 23.31
C ARG A 25 -35.10 -18.75 22.11
N ILE A 26 -34.54 -19.28 21.06
CA ILE A 26 -34.25 -18.57 19.82
C ILE A 26 -35.32 -18.98 18.80
N THR A 27 -35.99 -18.01 18.18
CA THR A 27 -36.87 -18.24 17.02
C THR A 27 -36.04 -18.60 15.79
N LEU A 28 -36.63 -19.27 14.80
CA LEU A 28 -35.94 -19.62 13.56
C LEU A 28 -35.29 -18.37 12.88
N THR A 29 -36.00 -17.26 12.90
CA THR A 29 -35.56 -16.00 12.33
C THR A 29 -34.32 -15.46 13.08
N GLU A 30 -34.34 -15.46 14.41
CA GLU A 30 -33.21 -15.05 15.24
C GLU A 30 -32.04 -16.00 15.10
N ALA A 31 -32.26 -17.30 14.95
CA ALA A 31 -31.19 -18.28 14.72
C ALA A 31 -30.48 -18.04 13.38
N VAL A 32 -31.25 -17.73 12.32
CA VAL A 32 -30.70 -17.39 11.00
C VAL A 32 -29.90 -16.07 11.06
N GLU A 33 -30.45 -15.04 11.71
CA GLU A 33 -29.80 -13.74 11.85
C GLU A 33 -28.51 -13.82 12.67
N LEU A 34 -28.50 -14.57 13.77
CA LEU A 34 -27.32 -14.87 14.56
C LEU A 34 -26.29 -15.68 13.76
N GLY A 35 -26.76 -16.67 12.97
CA GLY A 35 -25.91 -17.44 12.08
C GLY A 35 -25.20 -16.56 11.05
N ILE A 36 -25.95 -15.68 10.39
CA ILE A 36 -25.40 -14.74 9.40
C ILE A 36 -24.45 -13.73 10.06
N SER A 37 -24.82 -13.14 11.19
CA SER A 37 -24.03 -12.10 11.84
C SER A 37 -22.75 -12.60 12.52
N ARG A 38 -22.71 -13.88 12.94
CA ARG A 38 -21.57 -14.48 13.66
C ARG A 38 -20.82 -15.54 12.86
N SER A 39 -21.25 -15.86 11.65
CA SER A 39 -20.57 -16.85 10.82
C SER A 39 -19.24 -16.29 10.33
N VAL A 40 -18.16 -17.05 10.54
CA VAL A 40 -16.85 -16.76 10.00
C VAL A 40 -16.88 -16.76 8.47
N ASP A 41 -17.64 -17.68 7.86
CA ASP A 41 -17.75 -17.78 6.41
C ASP A 41 -18.39 -16.55 5.79
N VAL A 42 -19.42 -15.97 6.44
CA VAL A 42 -20.02 -14.71 5.99
C VAL A 42 -19.06 -13.55 6.13
N MET A 43 -18.24 -13.51 7.21
CA MET A 43 -17.20 -12.50 7.36
C MET A 43 -16.12 -12.63 6.27
N VAL A 44 -15.71 -13.85 5.94
CA VAL A 44 -14.76 -14.12 4.87
C VAL A 44 -15.32 -13.68 3.53
N ALA A 45 -16.55 -14.10 3.18
CA ALA A 45 -17.21 -13.72 1.92
C ALA A 45 -17.35 -12.19 1.79
N LYS A 46 -17.72 -11.51 2.88
CA LYS A 46 -17.77 -10.03 2.90
C LYS A 46 -16.40 -9.39 2.65
N ASN A 47 -15.35 -9.90 3.26
CA ASN A 47 -14.00 -9.40 3.06
C ASN A 47 -13.48 -9.68 1.64
N GLU A 48 -13.77 -10.86 1.08
CA GLU A 48 -13.48 -11.19 -0.32
C GLU A 48 -14.20 -10.24 -1.29
N TYR A 49 -15.47 -9.93 -1.04
CA TYR A 49 -16.21 -8.96 -1.84
C TYR A 49 -15.58 -7.56 -1.77
N ILE A 50 -15.22 -7.09 -0.56
CA ILE A 50 -14.58 -5.78 -0.37
C ILE A 50 -13.23 -5.74 -1.10
N SER A 51 -12.42 -6.79 -0.99
CA SER A 51 -11.15 -6.91 -1.71
C SER A 51 -11.35 -6.85 -3.22
N ALA A 52 -12.23 -7.68 -3.78
CA ALA A 52 -12.53 -7.70 -5.20
C ALA A 52 -13.09 -6.37 -5.73
N TYR A 53 -13.87 -5.66 -4.89
CA TYR A 53 -14.36 -4.32 -5.22
C TYR A 53 -13.22 -3.31 -5.34
N TRP A 54 -12.28 -3.32 -4.39
CA TRP A 54 -11.14 -2.41 -4.42
C TRP A 54 -10.14 -2.75 -5.52
N ASP A 55 -9.90 -4.05 -5.78
CA ASP A 55 -9.07 -4.52 -6.90
C ASP A 55 -9.64 -4.04 -8.24
N TYR A 56 -10.95 -4.16 -8.43
CA TYR A 56 -11.63 -3.67 -9.62
C TYR A 56 -11.54 -2.14 -9.75
N ARG A 57 -11.62 -1.40 -8.64
CA ARG A 57 -11.45 0.06 -8.65
C ARG A 57 -10.02 0.45 -8.97
N THR A 58 -9.04 -0.22 -8.36
CA THR A 58 -7.62 -0.01 -8.63
C THR A 58 -7.30 -0.26 -10.10
N TYR A 59 -7.78 -1.35 -10.67
CA TYR A 59 -7.67 -1.61 -12.10
C TYR A 59 -8.22 -0.44 -12.94
N LYS A 60 -9.38 0.10 -12.59
CA LYS A 60 -9.95 1.25 -13.32
C LYS A 60 -9.08 2.50 -13.24
N THR A 61 -8.45 2.75 -12.09
CA THR A 61 -7.55 3.90 -11.93
C THR A 61 -6.26 3.74 -12.73
N GLU A 62 -5.76 2.50 -12.92
CA GLU A 62 -4.59 2.24 -13.77
C GLU A 62 -4.80 2.59 -15.25
N LEU A 63 -6.07 2.75 -15.68
CA LEU A 63 -6.42 3.21 -17.02
C LEU A 63 -6.43 4.73 -17.18
N LEU A 64 -6.33 5.46 -16.06
CA LEU A 64 -6.29 6.93 -16.05
C LEU A 64 -4.85 7.43 -16.05
N PRO A 65 -4.59 8.66 -16.52
CA PRO A 65 -3.30 9.29 -16.37
C PRO A 65 -2.97 9.47 -14.88
N GLU A 66 -1.79 9.03 -14.48
CA GLU A 66 -1.23 9.27 -13.14
C GLU A 66 -0.38 10.54 -13.19
N VAL A 67 -0.70 11.50 -12.35
CA VAL A 67 0.07 12.73 -12.19
C VAL A 67 0.84 12.65 -10.87
N THR A 68 2.17 12.64 -10.96
CA THR A 68 3.04 12.52 -9.80
C THR A 68 3.95 13.74 -9.69
N PHE A 69 3.95 14.40 -8.53
CA PHE A 69 4.93 15.40 -8.14
C PHE A 69 5.95 14.77 -7.21
N LYS A 70 7.24 14.89 -7.55
CA LYS A 70 8.36 14.45 -6.73
C LYS A 70 9.20 15.66 -6.38
N GLY A 71 9.51 15.83 -5.11
CA GLY A 71 10.39 16.88 -4.63
C GLY A 71 11.35 16.31 -3.61
N THR A 72 12.62 16.61 -3.75
CA THR A 72 13.64 16.29 -2.74
C THR A 72 13.96 17.55 -1.98
N ALA A 73 13.69 17.54 -0.67
CA ALA A 73 14.12 18.58 0.26
C ALA A 73 15.68 18.62 0.27
N PRO A 74 16.30 19.72 0.74
CA PRO A 74 17.73 19.90 0.52
C PRO A 74 18.55 18.66 0.89
N TYR A 75 19.13 18.04 -0.11
CA TYR A 75 20.10 16.98 0.05
C TYR A 75 21.47 17.63 0.22
N TYR A 76 22.04 17.48 1.41
CA TYR A 76 23.39 17.95 1.70
C TYR A 76 24.38 16.81 1.58
N SER A 77 25.43 17.00 0.81
CA SER A 77 26.55 16.08 0.70
C SER A 77 27.84 16.79 1.02
N ASN A 78 28.65 16.18 1.87
CA ASN A 78 30.00 16.60 2.16
C ASN A 78 30.91 15.38 2.03
N SER A 79 31.65 15.30 0.95
CA SER A 79 32.52 14.18 0.64
C SER A 79 33.83 14.67 0.08
N SER A 80 34.92 13.94 0.33
CA SER A 80 36.21 14.16 -0.31
C SER A 80 36.45 13.08 -1.36
N SER A 81 36.73 13.46 -2.57
CA SER A 81 37.09 12.56 -3.66
C SER A 81 38.57 12.72 -4.00
N MET A 82 39.26 11.60 -4.15
CA MET A 82 40.64 11.60 -4.59
C MET A 82 40.67 11.83 -6.11
N TYR A 83 41.48 12.80 -6.55
CA TYR A 83 41.69 13.15 -7.94
C TYR A 83 43.17 13.01 -8.29
N GLN A 84 43.50 12.34 -9.39
CA GLN A 84 44.85 12.23 -9.90
C GLN A 84 45.13 13.38 -10.87
N LYS A 85 46.18 14.14 -10.58
CA LYS A 85 46.66 15.21 -11.45
C LYS A 85 47.41 14.64 -12.66
N GLU A 86 47.62 15.48 -13.65
CA GLU A 86 48.36 15.10 -14.87
C GLU A 86 49.82 14.69 -14.60
N ASP A 87 50.42 15.19 -13.50
CA ASP A 87 51.77 14.83 -13.04
C ASP A 87 51.82 13.47 -12.31
N GLY A 88 50.67 12.77 -12.18
CA GLY A 88 50.55 11.49 -11.49
C GLY A 88 50.37 11.60 -9.98
N SER A 89 50.44 12.80 -9.38
CA SER A 89 50.19 13.02 -7.97
C SER A 89 48.67 12.96 -7.67
N TYR A 90 48.32 12.69 -6.40
CA TYR A 90 46.95 12.66 -5.97
C TYR A 90 46.62 13.88 -5.11
N ASP A 91 45.43 14.43 -5.33
CA ASP A 91 44.88 15.52 -4.53
C ASP A 91 43.48 15.19 -4.08
N TYR A 92 43.00 15.83 -3.02
CA TYR A 92 41.67 15.63 -2.50
C TYR A 92 40.79 16.83 -2.81
N VAL A 93 39.69 16.59 -3.51
CA VAL A 93 38.67 17.61 -3.78
C VAL A 93 37.49 17.42 -2.83
N ASN A 94 37.21 18.47 -2.07
CA ASN A 94 36.06 18.51 -1.19
C ASN A 94 34.79 18.86 -1.99
N ASN A 95 33.86 17.91 -2.07
CA ASN A 95 32.56 18.09 -2.69
C ASN A 95 31.52 18.39 -1.61
N ASN A 96 31.29 19.68 -1.39
CA ASN A 96 30.29 20.16 -0.45
C ASN A 96 29.18 20.84 -1.24
N TYR A 97 28.00 20.22 -1.30
CA TYR A 97 26.91 20.79 -2.06
C TYR A 97 25.53 20.54 -1.44
N TYR A 98 24.64 21.48 -1.73
CA TYR A 98 23.20 21.37 -1.50
C TYR A 98 22.49 21.15 -2.83
N LYS A 99 21.64 20.14 -2.88
CA LYS A 99 20.80 19.87 -4.04
C LYS A 99 19.34 19.90 -3.63
N ILE A 100 18.54 20.61 -4.42
CA ILE A 100 17.08 20.59 -4.35
C ILE A 100 16.60 20.23 -5.74
N ASP A 101 15.71 19.26 -5.83
CA ASP A 101 15.08 18.90 -7.09
C ASP A 101 13.55 18.83 -6.94
N ALA A 102 12.88 19.21 -8.01
CA ALA A 102 11.43 19.11 -8.14
C ALA A 102 11.11 18.61 -9.54
N GLY A 103 10.21 17.63 -9.61
CA GLY A 103 9.79 17.03 -10.87
C GLY A 103 8.29 16.79 -10.88
N LEU A 104 7.69 17.00 -12.04
CA LEU A 104 6.31 16.65 -12.36
C LEU A 104 6.34 15.58 -13.45
N SER A 105 5.63 14.48 -13.26
CA SER A 105 5.46 13.44 -14.27
C SER A 105 4.00 13.11 -14.48
N ILE A 106 3.61 12.89 -15.73
CA ILE A 106 2.31 12.38 -16.13
C ILE A 106 2.57 11.07 -16.84
N THR A 107 2.04 9.97 -16.31
CA THR A 107 2.23 8.63 -16.84
C THR A 107 0.91 8.01 -17.25
N GLN A 108 0.82 7.49 -18.46
CA GLN A 108 -0.37 6.86 -19.01
C GLN A 108 -0.06 5.47 -19.53
N ASN A 109 -0.75 4.48 -19.01
CA ASN A 109 -0.70 3.12 -19.53
C ASN A 109 -1.54 3.01 -20.82
N ILE A 110 -1.04 2.30 -21.82
CA ILE A 110 -1.72 2.07 -23.10
C ILE A 110 -2.28 0.63 -23.10
N PRO A 111 -3.60 0.44 -22.89
CA PRO A 111 -4.17 -0.90 -22.66
C PRO A 111 -4.00 -1.87 -23.83
N TRP A 112 -4.10 -1.38 -25.07
CA TRP A 112 -4.06 -2.22 -26.26
C TRP A 112 -2.66 -2.71 -26.62
N THR A 113 -1.61 -1.93 -26.38
CA THR A 113 -0.24 -2.32 -26.69
C THR A 113 0.53 -2.82 -25.46
N GLY A 114 0.09 -2.44 -24.24
CA GLY A 114 0.79 -2.72 -22.98
C GLY A 114 1.99 -1.82 -22.77
N GLY A 115 2.14 -0.75 -23.56
CA GLY A 115 3.17 0.27 -23.38
C GLY A 115 2.77 1.34 -22.37
N THR A 116 3.72 2.21 -22.04
CA THR A 116 3.54 3.34 -21.14
C THR A 116 4.08 4.61 -21.78
N LEU A 117 3.25 5.64 -21.79
CA LEU A 117 3.62 6.99 -22.22
C LEU A 117 3.86 7.84 -20.98
N SER A 118 5.04 8.46 -20.88
CA SER A 118 5.41 9.36 -19.78
C SER A 118 5.79 10.73 -20.33
N VAL A 119 5.27 11.77 -19.68
CA VAL A 119 5.66 13.16 -19.92
C VAL A 119 6.23 13.69 -18.60
N GLU A 120 7.47 14.17 -18.63
CA GLU A 120 8.20 14.59 -17.44
C GLU A 120 8.76 15.99 -17.60
N SER A 121 8.79 16.73 -16.49
CA SER A 121 9.44 18.02 -16.36
C SER A 121 10.22 18.05 -15.04
N ASN A 122 11.49 18.42 -15.08
CA ASN A 122 12.37 18.44 -13.91
C ASN A 122 13.10 19.75 -13.78
N LEU A 123 13.26 20.23 -12.54
CA LEU A 123 14.06 21.37 -12.17
C LEU A 123 14.98 20.99 -11.02
N ASP A 124 16.29 21.10 -11.24
CA ASP A 124 17.31 20.89 -10.22
C ASP A 124 18.00 22.21 -9.88
N ARG A 125 18.23 22.44 -8.60
CA ARG A 125 19.12 23.50 -8.11
C ARG A 125 20.25 22.88 -7.34
N LEU A 126 21.46 23.12 -7.78
CA LEU A 126 22.70 22.71 -7.11
C LEU A 126 23.42 23.96 -6.60
N ARG A 127 23.74 24.00 -5.31
CA ARG A 127 24.61 25.00 -4.70
C ARG A 127 25.83 24.28 -4.14
N GLN A 128 26.97 24.55 -4.70
CA GLN A 128 28.26 24.09 -4.19
C GLN A 128 28.83 25.12 -3.21
N GLY A 129 29.30 24.62 -2.05
CA GLY A 129 30.09 25.40 -1.09
C GLY A 129 31.58 25.12 -1.29
N GLY A 130 32.45 25.81 -0.53
CA GLY A 130 33.89 25.64 -0.61
C GLY A 130 34.57 26.98 -0.96
N GLU A 131 35.79 26.90 -1.48
CA GLU A 131 36.61 28.09 -1.84
C GLU A 131 35.99 28.93 -2.97
N ASP A 132 35.37 28.23 -3.96
CA ASP A 132 34.68 28.85 -5.09
C ASP A 132 33.20 28.46 -5.09
N PRO A 133 32.31 29.12 -4.28
CA PRO A 133 30.92 28.77 -4.20
C PRO A 133 30.18 29.17 -5.47
N PHE A 134 29.35 28.25 -6.02
CA PHE A 134 28.51 28.55 -7.16
C PHE A 134 27.11 27.95 -7.00
N THR A 135 26.13 28.52 -7.70
CA THR A 135 24.79 27.99 -7.81
C THR A 135 24.47 27.73 -9.28
N ARG A 136 24.01 26.53 -9.59
CA ARG A 136 23.59 26.14 -10.95
C ARG A 136 22.16 25.61 -10.91
N TYR A 137 21.44 25.94 -11.96
CA TYR A 137 20.11 25.41 -12.23
C TYR A 137 20.20 24.53 -13.47
N ARG A 138 19.57 23.37 -13.39
CA ARG A 138 19.38 22.49 -14.53
C ARG A 138 17.87 22.26 -14.67
N SER A 139 17.34 22.55 -15.85
CA SER A 139 15.94 22.33 -16.17
C SER A 139 15.83 21.38 -17.35
N LEU A 140 14.97 20.40 -17.24
CA LEU A 140 14.45 19.61 -18.33
C LEU A 140 12.99 20.03 -18.51
N PRO A 141 12.69 21.00 -19.39
CA PRO A 141 11.36 21.59 -19.48
C PRO A 141 10.28 20.56 -19.79
N VAL A 142 10.51 19.71 -20.77
CA VAL A 142 9.62 18.61 -21.15
C VAL A 142 10.43 17.47 -21.73
N SER A 143 10.17 16.27 -21.26
CA SER A 143 10.63 15.01 -21.86
C SER A 143 9.42 14.12 -22.10
N ILE A 144 9.32 13.53 -23.28
CA ILE A 144 8.28 12.57 -23.63
C ILE A 144 8.95 11.23 -23.89
N THR A 145 8.58 10.22 -23.12
CA THR A 145 9.12 8.88 -23.20
C THR A 145 8.01 7.89 -23.49
N LEU A 146 8.15 7.09 -24.54
CA LEU A 146 7.31 5.95 -24.83
C LEU A 146 8.07 4.66 -24.56
N GLU A 147 7.63 3.90 -23.58
CA GLU A 147 8.14 2.57 -23.30
C GLU A 147 7.17 1.54 -23.87
N GLN A 148 7.62 0.75 -24.85
CA GLN A 148 6.78 -0.22 -25.53
C GLN A 148 7.43 -1.60 -25.53
N PRO A 149 6.89 -2.57 -24.77
CA PRO A 149 7.35 -3.95 -24.86
C PRO A 149 6.98 -4.52 -26.24
N ILE A 150 7.98 -5.01 -26.97
CA ILE A 150 7.78 -5.61 -28.30
C ILE A 150 7.38 -7.08 -28.13
N PHE A 151 8.08 -7.80 -27.24
CA PHE A 151 7.77 -9.18 -26.88
C PHE A 151 7.53 -9.24 -25.37
N GLY A 152 6.28 -9.22 -24.97
CA GLY A 152 5.96 -9.22 -23.56
C GLY A 152 4.48 -9.48 -23.27
N PHE A 153 4.22 -9.82 -22.04
CA PHE A 153 2.87 -10.01 -21.52
C PHE A 153 2.20 -8.66 -21.30
N ASN A 154 1.07 -8.43 -21.95
CA ASN A 154 0.28 -7.22 -21.73
C ASN A 154 -0.62 -7.40 -20.48
N ARG A 155 -0.11 -6.98 -19.31
CA ARG A 155 -0.80 -7.07 -18.02
C ARG A 155 -2.14 -6.34 -18.04
N ILE A 156 -2.19 -5.13 -18.56
CA ILE A 156 -3.39 -4.28 -18.54
C ILE A 156 -4.54 -4.92 -19.34
N LYS A 157 -4.22 -5.48 -20.50
CA LYS A 157 -5.21 -6.20 -21.33
C LYS A 157 -5.82 -7.40 -20.61
N TRP A 158 -5.03 -8.12 -19.82
CA TRP A 158 -5.53 -9.27 -19.05
C TRP A 158 -6.32 -8.82 -17.83
N LEU A 159 -5.89 -7.79 -17.11
CA LEU A 159 -6.65 -7.22 -16.01
C LEU A 159 -8.04 -6.75 -16.47
N GLN A 160 -8.13 -6.15 -17.67
CA GLN A 160 -9.39 -5.74 -18.27
C GLN A 160 -10.39 -6.91 -18.43
N LYS A 161 -9.91 -8.13 -18.63
CA LYS A 161 -10.76 -9.31 -18.75
C LYS A 161 -11.05 -9.97 -17.40
N ILE A 162 -10.07 -9.99 -16.50
CA ILE A 162 -10.11 -10.75 -15.26
C ILE A 162 -10.87 -9.99 -14.16
N GLU A 163 -10.55 -8.72 -13.94
CA GLU A 163 -11.07 -7.97 -12.79
C GLU A 163 -12.61 -7.80 -12.79
N PRO A 164 -13.28 -7.55 -13.92
CA PRO A 164 -14.74 -7.51 -13.95
C PRO A 164 -15.39 -8.85 -13.59
N VAL A 165 -14.74 -9.97 -13.94
CA VAL A 165 -15.25 -11.33 -13.68
C VAL A 165 -15.08 -11.66 -12.21
N LYS A 166 -13.90 -11.41 -11.62
CA LYS A 166 -13.66 -11.58 -10.18
C LYS A 166 -14.65 -10.78 -9.33
N TYR A 167 -14.87 -9.52 -9.72
CA TYR A 167 -15.83 -8.67 -9.00
C TYR A 167 -17.26 -9.22 -9.08
N LYS A 168 -17.69 -9.73 -10.24
CA LYS A 168 -19.01 -10.37 -10.38
C LYS A 168 -19.11 -11.64 -9.56
N GLU A 169 -18.08 -12.48 -9.55
CA GLU A 169 -18.03 -13.70 -8.73
C GLU A 169 -18.16 -13.38 -7.25
N ALA A 170 -17.34 -12.45 -6.75
CA ALA A 170 -17.38 -12.05 -5.34
C ALA A 170 -18.71 -11.41 -4.91
N ARG A 171 -19.47 -10.85 -5.86
CA ARG A 171 -20.82 -10.31 -5.60
C ARG A 171 -21.90 -11.40 -5.49
N GLN A 172 -21.63 -12.58 -6.06
CA GLN A 172 -22.61 -13.68 -6.10
C GLN A 172 -22.41 -14.68 -4.97
N LYS A 173 -21.26 -14.65 -4.29
CA LYS A 173 -21.01 -15.42 -3.06
C LYS A 173 -21.73 -14.80 -1.87
#